data_9617499af680acd4fd07cecc7f107b07
#
_entry.id   9617499af680acd4fd07cecc7f107b07
#
_cell.length_a   1.000
_cell.length_b   1.000
_cell.length_c   1.000
_cell.angle_alpha   90.00
_cell.angle_beta   90.00
_cell.angle_gamma   90.00
#
_symmetry.space_group_name_H-M   'P 1'
#
loop_
_entity.id
_entity.type
_entity.pdbx_description
1 polymer ?
#
loop_
_entity_poly.entity_id
_entity_poly.type
_entity_poly.pdbx_seq_one_letter_code
_entity_poly.pdbx_strand_id
1 'polypeptide(L)'
;MKRLLCFASLPLLFLTLACTPQPSTVSLSHGLDASAGELDCYIISTETATYYLEKQGGGFSSILDVDGVDWLGFHKKPGSAHKGEYRGFPNSIHNQDGNYFHALNAGTELSTSVVEIETDDHIRIVFTSANKKWEGRWDFHLDRCDFTMTKVSPGYKYWILYEGVPGGEMDADDFWYSSANDQPQPIDQTYTEDLPSPEWIAFGDPDAPRMIYLLHHEDDDQPDGYINRADMTVFGFGRLEKEKYLDTPQTFSIGFVESTEYKKIEHFVEQSLE
;
A
#
# COMPACT_ATOMS: atom_id res chain seq x y z
N MET A 1 29.35 9.05 74.33
CA MET A 1 28.02 9.31 73.72
C MET A 1 28.03 8.85 72.28
N LYS A 2 27.43 7.67 71.96
CA LYS A 2 27.35 7.10 70.62
C LYS A 2 25.93 7.45 70.07
N ARG A 3 25.88 8.18 68.97
CA ARG A 3 24.60 8.46 68.24
C ARG A 3 24.34 7.29 67.27
N LEU A 4 23.21 6.63 67.45
CA LEU A 4 22.65 5.67 66.54
C LEU A 4 21.91 6.41 65.43
N LEU A 5 22.31 6.23 64.18
CA LEU A 5 21.55 6.66 63.01
C LEU A 5 20.63 5.50 62.57
N CYS A 6 19.33 5.69 62.67
CA CYS A 6 18.35 4.81 62.07
C CYS A 6 18.17 5.20 60.59
N PHE A 7 18.47 4.33 59.67
CA PHE A 7 18.10 4.44 58.27
C PHE A 7 16.68 3.88 58.10
N ALA A 8 15.74 4.74 57.75
CA ALA A 8 14.43 4.30 57.32
C ALA A 8 14.45 3.98 55.82
N SER A 9 14.29 2.70 55.49
CA SER A 9 14.13 2.22 54.11
C SER A 9 12.69 2.48 53.67
N LEU A 10 12.51 3.36 52.68
CA LEU A 10 11.23 3.61 52.03
C LEU A 10 11.02 2.53 50.91
N PRO A 11 9.92 1.77 50.92
CA PRO A 11 9.67 0.83 49.83
C PRO A 11 9.27 1.61 48.57
N LEU A 12 10.02 1.40 47.49
CA LEU A 12 9.69 1.91 46.14
C LEU A 12 8.56 1.05 45.56
N LEU A 13 7.36 1.63 45.52
CA LEU A 13 6.18 1.00 44.92
C LEU A 13 6.31 1.14 43.38
N PHE A 14 6.69 0.05 42.70
CA PHE A 14 6.62 0.00 41.23
C PHE A 14 5.15 -0.13 40.82
N LEU A 15 4.53 0.94 40.34
CA LEU A 15 3.29 0.85 39.57
C LEU A 15 3.64 0.28 38.18
N THR A 16 3.34 -0.99 37.98
CA THR A 16 3.25 -1.56 36.64
C THR A 16 1.98 -1.01 36.00
N LEU A 17 2.11 -0.04 35.09
CA LEU A 17 1.01 0.25 34.17
C LEU A 17 0.79 -0.99 33.32
N ALA A 18 -0.26 -1.73 33.58
CA ALA A 18 -0.77 -2.73 32.66
C ALA A 18 -1.29 -1.96 31.43
N CYS A 19 -0.54 -2.02 30.34
CA CYS A 19 -1.02 -1.60 29.01
C CYS A 19 -2.14 -2.61 28.66
N THR A 20 -3.39 -2.24 28.83
CA THR A 20 -4.50 -2.99 28.23
C THR A 20 -4.37 -2.82 26.74
N PRO A 21 -4.32 -3.92 25.93
CA PRO A 21 -4.33 -3.77 24.49
C PRO A 21 -5.58 -2.97 24.11
N GLN A 22 -5.42 -1.89 23.35
CA GLN A 22 -6.56 -1.25 22.73
C GLN A 22 -7.20 -2.28 21.78
N PRO A 23 -8.53 -2.32 21.70
CA PRO A 23 -9.17 -3.14 20.69
C PRO A 23 -8.69 -2.68 19.32
N SER A 24 -8.28 -3.62 18.52
CA SER A 24 -7.90 -3.42 17.14
C SER A 24 -9.10 -2.90 16.37
N THR A 25 -8.97 -1.72 15.77
CA THR A 25 -10.07 -1.11 15.02
C THR A 25 -9.56 -0.49 13.73
N VAL A 26 -10.39 -0.57 12.69
CA VAL A 26 -10.24 0.25 11.51
C VAL A 26 -10.98 1.57 11.74
N SER A 27 -10.36 2.68 11.41
CA SER A 27 -11.00 3.99 11.59
C SER A 27 -10.87 4.87 10.36
N LEU A 28 -11.92 5.65 10.06
CA LEU A 28 -11.96 6.61 8.99
C LEU A 28 -11.94 8.03 9.55
N SER A 29 -11.10 8.85 8.98
CA SER A 29 -11.13 10.29 9.17
C SER A 29 -10.92 11.02 7.84
N HIS A 30 -11.07 12.34 7.84
CA HIS A 30 -10.89 13.17 6.66
C HIS A 30 -9.84 14.22 6.94
N GLY A 31 -8.92 14.42 6.01
CA GLY A 31 -7.85 15.39 6.19
C GLY A 31 -7.02 15.61 4.96
N LEU A 32 -5.97 16.41 5.13
CA LEU A 32 -5.01 16.67 4.07
C LEU A 32 -3.79 15.77 4.26
N ASP A 33 -3.30 15.20 3.17
CA ASP A 33 -1.99 14.57 3.16
C ASP A 33 -0.92 15.66 3.01
N ALA A 34 -0.33 16.05 4.12
CA ALA A 34 0.68 17.11 4.15
C ALA A 34 1.98 16.71 3.45
N SER A 35 2.34 15.42 3.47
CA SER A 35 3.54 14.88 2.80
C SER A 35 3.40 14.93 1.27
N ALA A 36 2.21 14.66 0.76
CA ALA A 36 1.88 14.63 -0.66
C ALA A 36 1.35 15.97 -1.21
N GLY A 37 1.65 17.10 -0.56
CA GLY A 37 1.28 18.43 -1.05
C GLY A 37 -0.17 18.80 -0.78
N GLU A 38 -0.68 18.46 0.39
CA GLU A 38 -1.99 18.83 0.91
C GLU A 38 -3.17 18.30 0.07
N LEU A 39 -3.08 17.06 -0.39
CA LEU A 39 -4.19 16.39 -1.06
C LEU A 39 -5.32 16.09 -0.07
N ASP A 40 -6.58 16.31 -0.47
CA ASP A 40 -7.76 15.99 0.35
C ASP A 40 -8.02 14.48 0.30
N CYS A 41 -7.86 13.83 1.46
CA CYS A 41 -7.90 12.37 1.58
C CYS A 41 -8.99 11.88 2.53
N TYR A 42 -9.45 10.68 2.27
CA TYR A 42 -9.86 9.74 3.30
C TYR A 42 -8.57 9.23 3.97
N ILE A 43 -8.53 9.30 5.30
CA ILE A 43 -7.40 8.79 6.10
C ILE A 43 -7.92 7.59 6.86
N ILE A 44 -7.44 6.41 6.50
CA ILE A 44 -7.86 5.14 7.09
C ILE A 44 -6.70 4.59 7.92
N SER A 45 -6.92 4.41 9.21
CA SER A 45 -5.95 3.78 10.10
C SER A 45 -6.38 2.39 10.47
N THR A 46 -5.46 1.43 10.32
CA THR A 46 -5.59 0.02 10.67
C THR A 46 -4.56 -0.35 11.74
N GLU A 47 -4.43 -1.63 12.09
CA GLU A 47 -3.38 -2.09 13.00
C GLU A 47 -1.97 -1.95 12.42
N THR A 48 -1.84 -2.09 11.10
CA THR A 48 -0.54 -2.21 10.42
C THR A 48 -0.17 -1.00 9.59
N ALA A 49 -1.14 -0.12 9.27
CA ALA A 49 -0.90 1.00 8.36
C ALA A 49 -1.84 2.18 8.57
N THR A 50 -1.42 3.34 8.04
CA THR A 50 -2.31 4.48 7.78
C THR A 50 -2.27 4.80 6.29
N TYR A 51 -3.44 4.70 5.64
CA TYR A 51 -3.62 4.92 4.22
C TYR A 51 -4.22 6.30 3.94
N TYR A 52 -3.60 7.06 3.05
CA TYR A 52 -4.12 8.33 2.57
C TYR A 52 -4.70 8.13 1.17
N LEU A 53 -6.01 7.93 1.10
CA LEU A 53 -6.75 7.71 -0.13
C LEU A 53 -7.28 9.04 -0.68
N GLU A 54 -6.68 9.54 -1.75
CA GLU A 54 -7.02 10.82 -2.34
C GLU A 54 -8.43 10.78 -2.96
N LYS A 55 -9.30 11.73 -2.56
CA LYS A 55 -10.74 11.70 -2.83
C LYS A 55 -11.14 11.95 -4.28
N GLN A 56 -10.30 12.61 -5.05
CA GLN A 56 -10.63 13.02 -6.43
C GLN A 56 -10.10 12.02 -7.45
N GLY A 57 -8.95 11.45 -7.21
CA GLY A 57 -8.31 10.47 -8.09
C GLY A 57 -8.66 9.04 -7.73
N GLY A 58 -8.84 8.74 -6.46
CA GLY A 58 -9.16 7.39 -5.97
C GLY A 58 -7.94 6.48 -5.88
N GLY A 59 -6.75 7.04 -5.71
CA GLY A 59 -5.50 6.31 -5.45
C GLY A 59 -4.84 6.78 -4.17
N PHE A 60 -3.91 5.99 -3.63
CA PHE A 60 -3.14 6.37 -2.45
C PHE A 60 -2.07 7.40 -2.81
N SER A 61 -1.96 8.43 -1.97
CA SER A 61 -0.85 9.39 -1.99
C SER A 61 0.22 9.04 -0.95
N SER A 62 -0.15 8.37 0.14
CA SER A 62 0.77 7.86 1.15
C SER A 62 0.25 6.56 1.74
N ILE A 63 1.17 5.66 2.09
CA ILE A 63 0.93 4.48 2.92
C ILE A 63 1.99 4.51 4.03
N LEU A 64 1.57 4.91 5.22
CA LEU A 64 2.46 4.93 6.38
C LEU A 64 2.39 3.60 7.11
N ASP A 65 3.52 3.05 7.45
CA ASP A 65 3.60 1.92 8.37
C ASP A 65 3.34 2.34 9.83
N VAL A 66 3.42 1.39 10.77
CA VAL A 66 3.18 1.67 12.20
C VAL A 66 4.19 2.61 12.84
N ASP A 67 5.36 2.78 12.25
CA ASP A 67 6.39 3.72 12.68
C ASP A 67 6.26 5.09 12.01
N GLY A 68 5.27 5.24 11.10
CA GLY A 68 4.97 6.47 10.39
C GLY A 68 5.86 6.73 9.17
N VAL A 69 6.54 5.71 8.67
CA VAL A 69 7.35 5.77 7.45
C VAL A 69 6.44 5.64 6.23
N ASP A 70 6.58 6.55 5.26
CA ASP A 70 5.79 6.53 4.02
C ASP A 70 6.47 5.67 2.95
N TRP A 71 5.81 4.58 2.57
CA TRP A 71 6.31 3.63 1.57
C TRP A 71 5.91 3.98 0.13
N LEU A 72 5.21 5.11 -0.09
CA LEU A 72 4.91 5.62 -1.43
C LEU A 72 5.75 6.84 -1.79
N GLY A 73 5.77 7.86 -0.95
CA GLY A 73 6.51 9.09 -1.18
C GLY A 73 6.00 9.88 -2.40
N PHE A 74 4.70 10.02 -2.56
CA PHE A 74 4.08 10.78 -3.66
C PHE A 74 4.48 12.26 -3.64
N HIS A 75 4.69 12.85 -4.83
CA HIS A 75 4.93 14.28 -4.99
C HIS A 75 3.94 14.92 -5.96
N LYS A 76 3.25 15.95 -5.50
CA LYS A 76 2.24 16.67 -6.30
C LYS A 76 2.83 17.55 -7.40
N LYS A 77 4.09 17.98 -7.30
CA LYS A 77 4.67 18.94 -8.24
C LYS A 77 5.12 18.25 -9.52
N PRO A 78 4.47 18.51 -10.68
CA PRO A 78 4.96 18.06 -11.98
C PRO A 78 6.38 18.55 -12.23
N GLY A 79 7.22 17.72 -12.84
CA GLY A 79 8.61 18.08 -13.13
C GLY A 79 9.55 18.04 -11.93
N SER A 80 9.10 17.55 -10.76
CA SER A 80 9.99 17.15 -9.69
C SER A 80 10.75 15.90 -10.11
N ALA A 81 11.59 16.05 -11.10
CA ALA A 81 12.45 15.00 -11.60
C ALA A 81 11.71 13.71 -12.00
N HIS A 82 10.66 13.81 -12.77
CA HIS A 82 9.93 12.66 -13.35
C HIS A 82 9.58 11.54 -12.41
N LYS A 83 9.71 11.75 -11.18
CA LYS A 83 10.14 10.70 -10.34
C LYS A 83 9.18 10.50 -9.20
N GLY A 84 8.69 11.53 -8.63
CA GLY A 84 7.78 11.47 -7.54
C GLY A 84 6.33 11.56 -7.96
N GLU A 85 6.05 12.19 -9.04
CA GLU A 85 4.69 12.52 -9.48
C GLU A 85 3.82 11.34 -9.89
N TYR A 86 4.42 10.16 -10.06
CA TYR A 86 3.69 8.94 -10.42
C TYR A 86 3.68 7.90 -9.29
N ARG A 87 4.36 8.14 -8.18
CA ARG A 87 4.33 7.24 -7.04
C ARG A 87 2.91 7.11 -6.50
N GLY A 88 2.55 5.92 -6.07
CA GLY A 88 1.21 5.64 -5.58
C GLY A 88 0.78 4.20 -5.80
N PHE A 89 -0.48 3.93 -5.44
CA PHE A 89 -1.18 2.67 -5.68
C PHE A 89 -2.68 2.97 -5.83
N PRO A 90 -3.44 2.33 -6.70
CA PRO A 90 -3.08 1.26 -7.63
C PRO A 90 -2.62 1.79 -9.00
N ASN A 91 -2.58 3.10 -9.22
CA ASN A 91 -2.19 3.77 -10.44
C ASN A 91 -2.72 3.10 -11.73
N SER A 92 -4.01 2.66 -11.67
CA SER A 92 -4.57 1.67 -12.59
C SER A 92 -4.79 2.16 -13.98
N ILE A 93 -5.27 3.41 -14.14
CA ILE A 93 -5.65 3.95 -15.43
C ILE A 93 -4.77 5.14 -15.76
N HIS A 94 -3.91 4.97 -16.75
CA HIS A 94 -3.02 6.00 -17.24
C HIS A 94 -3.14 6.14 -18.75
N ASN A 95 -3.39 7.37 -19.21
CA ASN A 95 -3.52 7.72 -20.63
C ASN A 95 -4.54 6.87 -21.41
N GLN A 96 -5.69 6.58 -20.81
CA GLN A 96 -6.78 5.87 -21.45
C GLN A 96 -8.10 6.58 -21.16
N ASP A 97 -8.44 7.59 -21.96
CA ASP A 97 -9.57 8.50 -21.74
C ASP A 97 -9.52 9.21 -20.37
N GLY A 98 -8.33 9.58 -19.93
CA GLY A 98 -8.01 10.16 -18.63
C GLY A 98 -7.06 9.30 -17.81
N ASN A 99 -6.86 9.71 -16.56
CA ASN A 99 -6.14 8.96 -15.55
C ASN A 99 -7.04 8.81 -14.33
N TYR A 100 -7.24 7.60 -13.85
CA TYR A 100 -8.12 7.29 -12.74
C TYR A 100 -7.47 6.28 -11.81
N PHE A 101 -7.89 6.24 -10.57
CA PHE A 101 -7.29 5.45 -9.50
C PHE A 101 -5.79 5.78 -9.34
N HIS A 102 -5.52 7.08 -9.43
CA HIS A 102 -4.26 7.72 -9.07
C HIS A 102 -4.51 8.75 -7.99
N ALA A 103 -3.58 9.03 -7.15
CA ALA A 103 -3.57 10.30 -6.43
C ALA A 103 -3.53 11.45 -7.47
N LEU A 104 -4.15 12.58 -7.15
CA LEU A 104 -4.36 13.68 -8.11
C LEU A 104 -3.05 14.25 -8.63
N ASN A 105 -2.54 13.72 -9.72
CA ASN A 105 -1.27 14.13 -10.28
C ASN A 105 -1.33 14.61 -11.72
N ALA A 106 -2.32 14.22 -12.50
CA ALA A 106 -2.27 14.35 -13.95
C ALA A 106 -3.37 15.23 -14.54
N GLY A 107 -3.98 16.11 -13.72
CA GLY A 107 -5.04 17.00 -14.22
C GLY A 107 -6.25 16.25 -14.76
N THR A 108 -6.51 15.09 -14.22
CA THR A 108 -7.59 14.20 -14.62
C THR A 108 -8.93 14.74 -14.20
N GLU A 109 -9.97 14.39 -14.92
CA GLU A 109 -11.35 14.63 -14.47
C GLU A 109 -11.63 13.88 -13.18
N LEU A 110 -12.36 14.53 -12.26
CA LEU A 110 -12.56 14.03 -10.91
C LEU A 110 -13.48 12.82 -10.90
N SER A 111 -13.07 11.78 -10.19
CA SER A 111 -13.92 10.65 -9.83
C SER A 111 -14.92 11.06 -8.75
N THR A 112 -15.98 10.29 -8.59
CA THR A 112 -16.90 10.40 -7.44
C THR A 112 -16.70 9.23 -6.51
N SER A 113 -16.82 9.46 -5.20
CA SER A 113 -16.68 8.42 -4.19
C SER A 113 -17.85 8.37 -3.22
N VAL A 114 -18.11 7.19 -2.67
CA VAL A 114 -19.13 6.93 -1.65
C VAL A 114 -18.54 6.00 -0.60
N VAL A 115 -18.67 6.36 0.67
CA VAL A 115 -18.41 5.46 1.80
C VAL A 115 -19.66 4.59 1.96
N GLU A 116 -19.54 3.30 1.70
CA GLU A 116 -20.68 2.35 1.77
C GLU A 116 -20.72 1.62 3.11
N ILE A 117 -19.55 1.33 3.70
CA ILE A 117 -19.42 0.67 5.01
C ILE A 117 -18.45 1.49 5.86
N GLU A 118 -18.82 1.71 7.11
CA GLU A 118 -17.97 2.29 8.13
C GLU A 118 -18.30 1.63 9.48
N THR A 119 -17.49 0.64 9.84
CA THR A 119 -17.56 -0.11 11.09
C THR A 119 -16.17 -0.18 11.74
N ASP A 120 -16.08 -0.67 12.95
CA ASP A 120 -14.79 -0.77 13.67
C ASP A 120 -13.84 -1.84 13.09
N ASP A 121 -14.33 -2.71 12.21
CA ASP A 121 -13.57 -3.81 11.61
C ASP A 121 -13.50 -3.75 10.08
N HIS A 122 -14.31 -2.88 9.44
CA HIS A 122 -14.36 -2.78 7.99
C HIS A 122 -14.80 -1.39 7.51
N ILE A 123 -14.03 -0.82 6.58
CA ILE A 123 -14.41 0.38 5.84
C ILE A 123 -14.44 0.05 4.35
N ARG A 124 -15.55 0.43 3.67
CA ARG A 124 -15.67 0.30 2.22
C ARG A 124 -15.93 1.64 1.56
N ILE A 125 -15.11 1.95 0.54
CA ILE A 125 -15.24 3.16 -0.26
C ILE A 125 -15.27 2.76 -1.74
N VAL A 126 -16.31 3.21 -2.46
CA VAL A 126 -16.46 2.96 -3.89
C VAL A 126 -16.17 4.23 -4.68
N PHE A 127 -15.36 4.11 -5.72
CA PHE A 127 -15.04 5.19 -6.66
C PHE A 127 -15.58 4.87 -8.04
N THR A 128 -16.21 5.87 -8.67
CA THR A 128 -16.61 5.81 -10.07
C THR A 128 -15.83 6.87 -10.85
N SER A 129 -15.11 6.45 -11.89
CA SER A 129 -14.37 7.37 -12.78
C SER A 129 -15.29 8.39 -13.43
N ALA A 130 -14.84 9.62 -13.66
CA ALA A 130 -15.66 10.70 -14.22
C ALA A 130 -16.28 10.32 -15.58
N ASN A 131 -15.56 9.58 -16.42
CA ASN A 131 -16.06 9.06 -17.70
C ASN A 131 -16.94 7.80 -17.56
N LYS A 132 -17.13 7.27 -16.34
CA LYS A 132 -17.96 6.08 -16.01
C LYS A 132 -17.53 4.79 -16.69
N LYS A 133 -16.27 4.71 -17.15
CA LYS A 133 -15.72 3.51 -17.78
C LYS A 133 -15.24 2.48 -16.78
N TRP A 134 -14.83 2.94 -15.61
CA TRP A 134 -14.33 2.10 -14.52
C TRP A 134 -15.03 2.42 -13.20
N GLU A 135 -15.14 1.40 -12.36
CA GLU A 135 -15.51 1.51 -10.96
C GLU A 135 -14.57 0.66 -10.14
N GLY A 136 -14.07 1.20 -9.05
CA GLY A 136 -13.17 0.53 -8.13
C GLY A 136 -13.69 0.60 -6.71
N ARG A 137 -13.47 -0.44 -5.95
CA ARG A 137 -13.89 -0.57 -4.56
C ARG A 137 -12.66 -0.80 -3.69
N TRP A 138 -12.59 -0.05 -2.61
CA TRP A 138 -11.60 -0.18 -1.56
C TRP A 138 -12.26 -0.81 -0.33
N ASP A 139 -11.70 -1.90 0.15
CA ASP A 139 -12.08 -2.58 1.39
C ASP A 139 -10.89 -2.56 2.35
N PHE A 140 -11.03 -1.85 3.48
CA PHE A 140 -10.01 -1.77 4.52
C PHE A 140 -10.38 -2.68 5.67
N HIS A 141 -9.48 -3.57 6.01
CA HIS A 141 -9.56 -4.53 7.11
C HIS A 141 -8.55 -4.15 8.22
N LEU A 142 -8.48 -4.94 9.28
CA LEU A 142 -7.59 -4.67 10.40
C LEU A 142 -6.09 -4.66 10.00
N ASP A 143 -5.72 -5.51 9.06
CA ASP A 143 -4.33 -5.81 8.69
C ASP A 143 -3.96 -5.51 7.23
N ARG A 144 -4.93 -5.19 6.38
CA ARG A 144 -4.71 -4.97 4.94
C ARG A 144 -5.77 -4.10 4.31
N CYS A 145 -5.50 -3.74 3.07
CA CYS A 145 -6.44 -3.07 2.18
C CYS A 145 -6.59 -3.87 0.88
N ASP A 146 -7.84 -4.10 0.46
CA ASP A 146 -8.16 -4.74 -0.80
C ASP A 146 -8.71 -3.70 -1.78
N PHE A 147 -8.19 -3.69 -3.00
CA PHE A 147 -8.72 -2.93 -4.12
C PHE A 147 -9.33 -3.89 -5.13
N THR A 148 -10.63 -3.74 -5.40
CA THR A 148 -11.32 -4.50 -6.45
C THR A 148 -11.70 -3.57 -7.59
N MET A 149 -11.22 -3.84 -8.81
CA MET A 149 -11.78 -3.22 -10.01
C MET A 149 -13.13 -3.88 -10.29
N THR A 150 -14.23 -3.24 -9.89
CA THR A 150 -15.58 -3.84 -9.97
C THR A 150 -16.23 -3.67 -11.34
N LYS A 151 -15.72 -2.72 -12.15
CA LYS A 151 -16.22 -2.46 -13.50
C LYS A 151 -15.10 -2.09 -14.44
N VAL A 152 -15.04 -2.79 -15.56
CA VAL A 152 -14.25 -2.43 -16.74
C VAL A 152 -15.18 -2.37 -17.95
N SER A 153 -15.27 -1.23 -18.64
CA SER A 153 -16.11 -1.13 -19.83
C SER A 153 -15.51 -1.89 -21.02
N PRO A 154 -16.31 -2.49 -21.90
CA PRO A 154 -15.82 -3.23 -23.04
C PRO A 154 -14.81 -2.44 -23.89
N GLY A 155 -13.66 -3.06 -24.20
CA GLY A 155 -12.57 -2.46 -24.98
C GLY A 155 -11.59 -1.62 -24.18
N TYR A 156 -11.80 -1.52 -22.86
CA TYR A 156 -10.87 -0.85 -21.95
C TYR A 156 -10.05 -1.87 -21.17
N LYS A 157 -8.84 -1.47 -20.75
CA LYS A 157 -7.92 -2.29 -19.98
C LYS A 157 -7.33 -1.50 -18.82
N TYR A 158 -6.78 -2.18 -17.84
CA TYR A 158 -6.08 -1.58 -16.72
C TYR A 158 -4.87 -2.44 -16.32
N TRP A 159 -4.14 -1.97 -15.39
CA TRP A 159 -3.11 -2.67 -14.62
C TRP A 159 -3.25 -2.28 -13.15
N ILE A 160 -2.51 -2.90 -12.27
CA ILE A 160 -2.39 -2.47 -10.88
C ILE A 160 -0.93 -2.20 -10.59
N LEU A 161 -0.58 -0.93 -10.36
CA LEU A 161 0.81 -0.53 -10.10
C LEU A 161 1.03 -0.18 -8.64
N TYR A 162 2.14 -0.63 -8.12
CA TYR A 162 2.82 -0.05 -6.99
C TYR A 162 4.03 0.74 -7.49
N GLU A 163 4.03 2.02 -7.23
CA GLU A 163 5.13 2.93 -7.51
C GLU A 163 5.50 3.62 -6.20
N GLY A 164 6.54 3.11 -5.53
CA GLY A 164 6.88 3.53 -4.18
C GLY A 164 8.35 3.32 -3.82
N VAL A 165 8.64 3.48 -2.55
CA VAL A 165 9.99 3.45 -1.98
C VAL A 165 10.00 2.55 -0.75
N PRO A 166 10.65 1.38 -0.79
CA PRO A 166 10.80 0.53 0.38
C PRO A 166 11.46 1.32 1.52
N GLY A 167 10.99 1.13 2.76
CA GLY A 167 11.59 1.80 3.91
C GLY A 167 11.49 3.33 3.94
N GLY A 168 10.84 3.97 2.95
CA GLY A 168 10.65 5.42 2.87
C GLY A 168 11.60 6.15 1.94
N GLU A 169 12.67 5.53 1.46
CA GLU A 169 13.58 6.02 0.42
C GLU A 169 14.16 4.82 -0.36
N MET A 170 14.69 5.09 -1.55
CA MET A 170 15.29 4.03 -2.39
C MET A 170 16.74 3.84 -2.06
N ASP A 171 17.11 2.66 -1.61
CA ASP A 171 18.46 2.26 -1.31
C ASP A 171 18.95 1.11 -2.22
N ALA A 172 20.27 1.04 -2.39
CA ALA A 172 20.88 0.05 -3.28
C ALA A 172 20.82 -1.38 -2.73
N ASP A 173 20.62 -1.54 -1.45
CA ASP A 173 20.50 -2.80 -0.72
C ASP A 173 19.03 -3.18 -0.40
N ASP A 174 18.06 -2.38 -0.85
CA ASP A 174 16.66 -2.80 -0.90
C ASP A 174 16.51 -4.10 -1.68
N PHE A 175 15.49 -4.85 -1.37
CA PHE A 175 15.27 -6.16 -1.97
C PHE A 175 13.78 -6.49 -2.12
N TRP A 176 13.52 -7.56 -2.86
CA TRP A 176 12.16 -8.06 -3.01
C TRP A 176 12.09 -9.58 -3.03
N TYR A 177 10.94 -10.12 -2.66
CA TYR A 177 10.54 -11.51 -2.84
C TYR A 177 9.31 -11.60 -3.72
N SER A 178 9.05 -12.77 -4.31
CA SER A 178 7.80 -13.06 -5.00
C SER A 178 7.45 -14.54 -4.92
N SER A 179 6.26 -14.89 -5.35
CA SER A 179 5.83 -16.28 -5.52
C SER A 179 6.73 -17.08 -6.49
N ALA A 180 7.45 -16.41 -7.39
CA ALA A 180 8.35 -17.05 -8.33
C ALA A 180 9.72 -17.45 -7.72
N ASN A 181 10.12 -16.85 -6.57
CA ASN A 181 11.47 -17.07 -6.03
C ASN A 181 11.52 -16.84 -4.51
N ASP A 182 11.95 -17.86 -3.78
CA ASP A 182 12.09 -17.86 -2.31
C ASP A 182 13.39 -17.22 -1.81
N GLN A 183 14.25 -16.74 -2.71
CA GLN A 183 15.48 -16.01 -2.37
C GLN A 183 15.28 -14.50 -2.56
N PRO A 184 15.87 -13.66 -1.67
CA PRO A 184 15.81 -12.23 -1.83
C PRO A 184 16.46 -11.81 -3.15
N GLN A 185 15.72 -11.06 -3.95
CA GLN A 185 16.22 -10.50 -5.20
C GLN A 185 16.73 -9.07 -4.95
N PRO A 186 17.89 -8.70 -5.47
CA PRO A 186 18.34 -7.31 -5.42
C PRO A 186 17.31 -6.36 -6.04
N ILE A 187 17.22 -5.15 -5.53
CA ILE A 187 16.22 -4.17 -5.98
C ILE A 187 16.35 -3.82 -7.47
N ASP A 188 17.52 -3.98 -8.08
CA ASP A 188 17.79 -3.74 -9.50
C ASP A 188 17.49 -4.96 -10.40
N GLN A 189 17.17 -6.12 -9.83
CA GLN A 189 16.74 -7.30 -10.58
C GLN A 189 15.33 -7.10 -11.12
N THR A 190 15.15 -7.13 -12.41
CA THR A 190 13.84 -6.97 -13.08
C THR A 190 13.07 -8.29 -13.19
N TYR A 191 11.74 -8.18 -13.35
CA TYR A 191 10.84 -9.29 -13.62
C TYR A 191 9.85 -8.91 -14.73
N THR A 192 9.48 -9.84 -15.61
CA THR A 192 8.60 -9.56 -16.77
C THR A 192 7.77 -10.77 -17.20
N GLU A 193 7.61 -11.75 -16.34
CA GLU A 193 6.81 -12.94 -16.60
C GLU A 193 5.55 -12.92 -15.75
N ASP A 194 4.67 -13.86 -15.95
CA ASP A 194 3.53 -14.13 -15.09
C ASP A 194 4.00 -14.68 -13.73
N LEU A 195 3.52 -14.14 -12.62
CA LEU A 195 3.83 -14.64 -11.29
C LEU A 195 3.05 -15.92 -11.02
N PRO A 196 3.69 -16.99 -10.50
CA PRO A 196 2.96 -18.22 -10.19
C PRO A 196 1.98 -18.02 -9.03
N SER A 197 0.83 -18.70 -9.11
CA SER A 197 -0.22 -18.65 -8.10
C SER A 197 0.21 -19.21 -6.73
N PRO A 198 -0.15 -18.54 -5.61
CA PRO A 198 -0.79 -17.23 -5.55
C PRO A 198 0.18 -16.13 -6.02
N GLU A 199 -0.30 -15.23 -6.85
CA GLU A 199 0.50 -14.16 -7.44
C GLU A 199 0.79 -13.07 -6.43
N TRP A 200 2.01 -12.98 -5.95
CA TRP A 200 2.42 -11.94 -4.99
C TRP A 200 3.86 -11.50 -5.14
N ILE A 201 4.12 -10.28 -4.70
CA ILE A 201 5.45 -9.69 -4.54
C ILE A 201 5.51 -8.88 -3.25
N ALA A 202 6.67 -8.83 -2.62
CA ALA A 202 6.90 -8.02 -1.44
C ALA A 202 8.24 -7.28 -1.55
N PHE A 203 8.24 -6.01 -1.16
CA PHE A 203 9.43 -5.15 -1.14
C PHE A 203 9.86 -4.86 0.28
N GLY A 204 11.15 -4.85 0.53
CA GLY A 204 11.75 -4.61 1.84
C GLY A 204 13.02 -3.79 1.77
N ASP A 205 13.33 -3.19 2.90
CA ASP A 205 14.54 -2.47 3.21
C ASP A 205 15.24 -3.22 4.36
N PRO A 206 16.57 -3.46 4.31
CA PRO A 206 17.30 -4.12 5.38
C PRO A 206 17.19 -3.47 6.76
N ASP A 207 16.97 -2.16 6.79
CA ASP A 207 16.84 -1.38 8.02
C ASP A 207 15.39 -1.39 8.58
N ALA A 208 14.41 -1.89 7.82
CA ALA A 208 13.02 -2.02 8.24
C ALA A 208 12.71 -3.45 8.74
N PRO A 209 11.90 -3.61 9.82
CA PRO A 209 11.54 -4.95 10.33
C PRO A 209 10.41 -5.62 9.54
N ARG A 210 9.86 -4.95 8.52
CA ARG A 210 8.67 -5.34 7.76
C ARG A 210 8.88 -5.21 6.26
N MET A 211 7.93 -5.76 5.51
CA MET A 211 7.85 -5.60 4.06
C MET A 211 6.46 -5.15 3.65
N ILE A 212 6.37 -4.32 2.62
CA ILE A 212 5.10 -4.07 1.92
C ILE A 212 4.87 -5.19 0.93
N TYR A 213 3.68 -5.80 0.94
CA TYR A 213 3.31 -6.85 0.00
C TYR A 213 2.17 -6.40 -0.91
N LEU A 214 2.14 -7.00 -2.09
CA LEU A 214 1.03 -6.92 -3.04
C LEU A 214 0.62 -8.34 -3.40
N LEU A 215 -0.69 -8.56 -3.48
CA LEU A 215 -1.28 -9.86 -3.81
C LEU A 215 -2.36 -9.67 -4.86
N HIS A 216 -2.36 -10.49 -5.89
CA HIS A 216 -3.45 -10.66 -6.83
C HIS A 216 -4.25 -11.90 -6.43
N HIS A 217 -5.57 -11.75 -6.25
CA HIS A 217 -6.40 -12.83 -5.72
C HIS A 217 -6.82 -13.85 -6.78
N GLU A 218 -6.96 -13.39 -8.00
CA GLU A 218 -7.29 -14.23 -9.15
C GLU A 218 -5.98 -14.71 -9.81
N ASP A 219 -5.95 -15.97 -10.23
CA ASP A 219 -4.86 -16.56 -11.02
C ASP A 219 -5.12 -16.30 -12.50
N ASP A 220 -4.18 -15.70 -13.22
CA ASP A 220 -4.33 -15.45 -14.64
C ASP A 220 -3.02 -15.74 -15.42
N ASP A 221 -2.99 -15.62 -16.72
CA ASP A 221 -1.82 -15.84 -17.56
C ASP A 221 -1.24 -14.50 -18.08
N GLN A 222 -1.53 -13.37 -17.41
CA GLN A 222 -1.06 -12.07 -17.86
C GLN A 222 0.31 -11.76 -17.29
N PRO A 223 1.15 -11.00 -18.01
CA PRO A 223 2.49 -10.68 -17.52
C PRO A 223 2.44 -9.67 -16.38
N ASP A 224 3.33 -9.89 -15.40
CA ASP A 224 3.61 -8.99 -14.31
C ASP A 224 4.97 -8.35 -14.48
N GLY A 225 5.01 -7.03 -14.38
CA GLY A 225 6.23 -6.31 -14.70
C GLY A 225 6.84 -5.57 -13.52
N TYR A 226 8.06 -5.92 -13.15
CA TYR A 226 8.88 -5.16 -12.23
C TYR A 226 10.08 -4.52 -12.91
N ILE A 227 10.25 -3.22 -12.72
CA ILE A 227 11.45 -2.49 -13.07
C ILE A 227 11.87 -1.59 -11.91
N ASN A 228 13.15 -1.50 -11.65
CA ASN A 228 13.72 -0.50 -10.76
C ASN A 228 13.95 0.82 -11.52
N ARG A 229 13.64 1.92 -10.88
CA ARG A 229 14.09 3.26 -11.26
C ARG A 229 14.97 3.79 -10.13
N ALA A 230 15.84 4.75 -10.46
CA ALA A 230 16.84 5.25 -9.52
C ALA A 230 16.26 5.81 -8.19
N ASP A 231 14.97 6.01 -8.13
CA ASP A 231 14.28 6.70 -7.04
C ASP A 231 12.92 6.12 -6.68
N MET A 232 12.53 5.01 -7.30
CA MET A 232 11.30 4.27 -6.95
C MET A 232 11.28 2.87 -7.55
N THR A 233 10.57 1.95 -6.90
CA THR A 233 10.11 0.71 -7.49
C THR A 233 8.97 0.98 -8.46
N VAL A 234 8.84 0.19 -9.52
CA VAL A 234 7.67 0.17 -10.40
C VAL A 234 7.29 -1.27 -10.66
N PHE A 235 6.35 -1.77 -9.92
CA PHE A 235 5.78 -3.10 -10.13
C PHE A 235 4.32 -2.99 -10.59
N GLY A 236 3.88 -3.89 -11.46
CA GLY A 236 2.49 -3.93 -11.89
C GLY A 236 1.99 -5.32 -12.28
N PHE A 237 0.84 -5.71 -11.70
CA PHE A 237 0.05 -6.82 -12.19
C PHE A 237 -0.62 -6.48 -13.51
N GLY A 238 -0.64 -7.45 -14.44
CA GLY A 238 -1.19 -7.26 -15.78
C GLY A 238 -0.48 -6.17 -16.57
N ARG A 239 0.84 -6.08 -16.43
CA ARG A 239 1.67 -5.02 -17.03
C ARG A 239 2.93 -5.58 -17.69
N LEU A 240 3.15 -5.19 -18.92
CA LEU A 240 4.45 -5.33 -19.58
C LEU A 240 4.81 -4.00 -20.24
N GLU A 241 5.91 -3.38 -19.82
CA GLU A 241 6.35 -2.04 -20.27
C GLU A 241 5.26 -0.97 -20.09
N LYS A 242 4.58 -0.58 -21.17
CA LYS A 242 3.49 0.43 -21.21
C LYS A 242 2.13 -0.17 -21.53
N GLU A 243 2.08 -1.49 -21.74
CA GLU A 243 0.87 -2.18 -22.12
C GLU A 243 0.11 -2.67 -20.87
N LYS A 244 -1.22 -2.63 -20.96
CA LYS A 244 -2.17 -3.07 -19.95
C LYS A 244 -2.84 -4.33 -20.44
N TYR A 245 -3.00 -5.30 -19.56
CA TYR A 245 -3.53 -6.62 -19.92
C TYR A 245 -4.85 -6.96 -19.23
N LEU A 246 -5.12 -6.42 -18.04
CA LEU A 246 -6.34 -6.72 -17.29
C LEU A 246 -7.55 -6.05 -17.93
N ASP A 247 -8.63 -6.78 -18.14
CA ASP A 247 -9.86 -6.29 -18.77
C ASP A 247 -11.16 -6.80 -18.11
N THR A 248 -11.03 -7.56 -17.02
CA THR A 248 -12.13 -8.08 -16.21
C THR A 248 -12.04 -7.59 -14.77
N PRO A 249 -13.15 -7.61 -13.99
CA PRO A 249 -13.10 -7.36 -12.55
C PRO A 249 -12.16 -8.34 -11.83
N GLN A 250 -11.24 -7.80 -11.01
CA GLN A 250 -10.29 -8.58 -10.21
C GLN A 250 -9.95 -7.84 -8.91
N THR A 251 -9.42 -8.57 -7.92
CA THR A 251 -9.12 -8.08 -6.58
C THR A 251 -7.63 -8.17 -6.28
N PHE A 252 -7.12 -7.15 -5.61
CA PHE A 252 -5.71 -7.02 -5.24
C PHE A 252 -5.59 -6.52 -3.81
N SER A 253 -4.68 -7.09 -3.03
CA SER A 253 -4.38 -6.60 -1.69
C SER A 253 -3.06 -5.85 -1.65
N ILE A 254 -2.97 -4.89 -0.73
CA ILE A 254 -1.74 -4.22 -0.32
C ILE A 254 -1.74 -4.03 1.19
N GLY A 255 -0.58 -4.22 1.82
CA GLY A 255 -0.42 -4.07 3.25
C GLY A 255 1.00 -4.37 3.70
N PHE A 256 1.18 -4.50 5.01
CA PHE A 256 2.48 -4.82 5.60
C PHE A 256 2.48 -6.20 6.25
N VAL A 257 3.60 -6.89 6.09
CA VAL A 257 3.93 -8.07 6.89
C VAL A 257 5.04 -7.69 7.84
N GLU A 258 4.84 -7.87 9.16
CA GLU A 258 5.81 -7.57 10.22
C GLU A 258 6.93 -8.64 10.26
N SER A 259 7.55 -8.86 9.11
CA SER A 259 8.66 -9.78 8.93
C SER A 259 9.35 -9.57 7.59
N THR A 260 10.66 -9.87 7.54
CA THR A 260 11.46 -9.94 6.31
C THR A 260 11.80 -11.38 5.93
N GLU A 261 11.18 -12.39 6.57
CA GLU A 261 11.39 -13.79 6.30
C GLU A 261 10.40 -14.31 5.26
N TYR A 262 10.89 -14.82 4.12
CA TYR A 262 10.07 -15.33 3.01
C TYR A 262 8.91 -16.22 3.47
N LYS A 263 9.17 -17.23 4.31
CA LYS A 263 8.14 -18.19 4.76
C LYS A 263 7.02 -17.56 5.60
N LYS A 264 7.30 -16.46 6.27
CA LYS A 264 6.27 -15.74 7.04
C LYS A 264 5.43 -14.88 6.11
N ILE A 265 6.04 -14.30 5.08
CA ILE A 265 5.34 -13.52 4.06
C ILE A 265 4.44 -14.45 3.24
N GLU A 266 4.97 -15.55 2.72
CA GLU A 266 4.22 -16.58 1.98
C GLU A 266 3.01 -17.07 2.78
N HIS A 267 3.20 -17.44 4.05
CA HIS A 267 2.11 -17.88 4.92
C HIS A 267 1.05 -16.79 5.16
N PHE A 268 1.47 -15.55 5.37
CA PHE A 268 0.54 -14.41 5.53
C PHE A 268 -0.29 -14.18 4.26
N VAL A 269 0.35 -14.23 3.10
CA VAL A 269 -0.32 -14.09 1.80
C VAL A 269 -1.34 -15.21 1.58
N GLU A 270 -0.98 -16.47 1.86
CA GLU A 270 -1.90 -17.60 1.75
C GLU A 270 -3.14 -17.44 2.66
N GLN A 271 -2.97 -16.96 3.89
CA GLN A 271 -4.07 -16.67 4.80
C GLN A 271 -4.96 -15.51 4.33
N SER A 272 -4.41 -14.57 3.57
CA SER A 272 -5.16 -13.43 3.03
C SER A 272 -6.10 -13.81 1.90
N LEU A 273 -5.99 -15.02 1.36
CA LEU A 273 -6.86 -15.58 0.32
C LEU A 273 -8.04 -16.40 0.90
N GLU A 274 -8.02 -16.74 2.19
CA GLU A 274 -9.09 -17.46 2.89
C GLU A 274 -10.23 -16.52 3.35
#